data_f1ab2889710b122322e2f43e2d23554f
#
_entry.id   f1ab2889710b122322e2f43e2d23554f
#
_cell.length_a   1.000
_cell.length_b   1.000
_cell.length_c   1.000
_cell.angle_alpha   90.00
_cell.angle_beta   90.00
_cell.angle_gamma   90.00
#
_symmetry.space_group_name_H-M   'P 1'
#
loop_
_entity.id
_entity.type
_entity.pdbx_description
1 polymer ?
#
loop_
_entity_poly.entity_id
_entity_poly.type
_entity_poly.pdbx_seq_one_letter_code
_entity_poly.pdbx_strand_id
1 'polypeptide(L)'
;MLNFTELEIFTNNAIEGNGFKSFFEINRPAYKVNLILQTAEKSDYKIDNFHSAKTLIILDTDSFENLSLVKLFNDIAKHEIKCIIYSRQTTPGLVLKAKQLGLSGYVSKASSLERLLDCLKVIELGGIYYDSCFSALLKEISDFTQMLSPMQQNLLYEALLFPSRSISEIAEALKISKHTAEVHLSNLYQKIGVHTFNELVDRFSL
;
A
#
# COMPACT_ATOMS: atom_id res chain seq x y z
N MET A 1 -16.01 -7.96 17.04
CA MET A 1 -16.38 -8.05 15.62
C MET A 1 -16.61 -6.65 15.12
N LEU A 2 -15.93 -6.24 14.06
CA LEU A 2 -16.13 -4.92 13.44
C LEU A 2 -17.41 -4.98 12.60
N ASN A 3 -18.26 -3.97 12.72
CA ASN A 3 -19.54 -3.94 11.99
C ASN A 3 -19.47 -2.91 10.87
N PHE A 4 -18.82 -3.27 9.77
CA PHE A 4 -18.85 -2.45 8.58
C PHE A 4 -20.23 -2.51 7.93
N THR A 5 -20.69 -1.38 7.41
CA THR A 5 -21.96 -1.25 6.68
C THR A 5 -21.75 -0.63 5.29
N GLU A 6 -20.57 -0.08 5.04
CA GLU A 6 -20.21 0.59 3.79
C GLU A 6 -18.91 0.03 3.25
N LEU A 7 -18.87 -0.24 1.94
CA LEU A 7 -17.71 -0.69 1.19
C LEU A 7 -17.43 0.30 0.07
N GLU A 8 -16.31 1.00 0.16
CA GLU A 8 -15.87 1.97 -0.83
C GLU A 8 -14.82 1.36 -1.74
N ILE A 9 -15.08 1.31 -3.04
CA ILE A 9 -14.16 0.72 -4.04
C ILE A 9 -13.54 1.85 -4.85
N PHE A 10 -12.23 2.00 -4.73
CA PHE A 10 -11.44 3.01 -5.44
C PHE A 10 -10.73 2.36 -6.63
N THR A 11 -11.07 2.74 -7.85
CA THR A 11 -10.42 2.28 -9.10
C THR A 11 -10.59 3.31 -10.22
N ASN A 12 -9.73 3.28 -11.24
CA ASN A 12 -9.91 4.04 -12.48
C ASN A 12 -10.57 3.19 -13.59
N ASN A 13 -10.74 1.89 -13.36
CA ASN A 13 -11.34 0.96 -14.31
C ASN A 13 -12.83 0.78 -13.99
N ALA A 14 -13.69 1.46 -14.74
CA ALA A 14 -15.14 1.40 -14.54
C ALA A 14 -15.72 -0.01 -14.75
N ILE A 15 -15.18 -0.82 -15.67
CA ILE A 15 -15.66 -2.17 -15.93
C ILE A 15 -15.33 -3.07 -14.74
N GLU A 16 -14.09 -3.06 -14.30
CA GLU A 16 -13.62 -3.82 -13.13
C GLU A 16 -14.35 -3.38 -11.86
N GLY A 17 -14.48 -2.07 -11.65
CA GLY A 17 -15.18 -1.51 -10.50
C GLY A 17 -16.66 -1.88 -10.43
N ASN A 18 -17.38 -1.85 -11.55
CA ASN A 18 -18.78 -2.31 -11.60
C ASN A 18 -18.87 -3.83 -11.39
N GLY A 19 -17.91 -4.61 -11.89
CA GLY A 19 -17.82 -6.04 -11.62
C GLY A 19 -17.67 -6.32 -10.12
N PHE A 20 -16.78 -5.61 -9.44
CA PHE A 20 -16.62 -5.71 -7.97
C PHE A 20 -17.88 -5.30 -7.23
N LYS A 21 -18.48 -4.17 -7.61
CA LYS A 21 -19.72 -3.72 -6.99
C LYS A 21 -20.79 -4.81 -7.04
N SER A 22 -21.08 -5.34 -8.23
CA SER A 22 -22.04 -6.42 -8.39
C SER A 22 -21.67 -7.68 -7.61
N PHE A 23 -20.40 -8.05 -7.61
CA PHE A 23 -19.91 -9.20 -6.84
C PHE A 23 -20.17 -9.05 -5.32
N PHE A 24 -19.88 -7.88 -4.75
CA PHE A 24 -20.09 -7.64 -3.33
C PHE A 24 -21.58 -7.47 -2.99
N GLU A 25 -22.38 -6.83 -3.82
CA GLU A 25 -23.82 -6.69 -3.62
C GLU A 25 -24.51 -8.09 -3.56
N ILE A 26 -24.03 -9.05 -4.36
CA ILE A 26 -24.56 -10.43 -4.35
C ILE A 26 -24.06 -11.21 -3.12
N ASN A 27 -22.75 -11.16 -2.84
CA ASN A 27 -22.14 -12.01 -1.81
C ASN A 27 -22.16 -11.41 -0.40
N ARG A 28 -22.43 -10.12 -0.29
CA ARG A 28 -22.47 -9.34 0.95
C ARG A 28 -23.59 -8.29 0.92
N PRO A 29 -24.86 -8.72 0.83
CA PRO A 29 -26.00 -7.79 0.65
C PRO A 29 -26.23 -6.84 1.83
N ALA A 30 -25.56 -7.08 2.98
CA ALA A 30 -25.62 -6.17 4.13
C ALA A 30 -24.75 -4.90 3.94
N TYR A 31 -23.84 -4.89 2.93
CA TYR A 31 -23.02 -3.73 2.66
C TYR A 31 -23.68 -2.80 1.63
N LYS A 32 -23.62 -1.51 1.93
CA LYS A 32 -23.81 -0.48 0.90
C LYS A 32 -22.51 -0.35 0.12
N VAL A 33 -22.50 -0.78 -1.13
CA VAL A 33 -21.29 -0.77 -1.98
C VAL A 33 -21.29 0.47 -2.86
N ASN A 34 -20.29 1.33 -2.67
CA ASN A 34 -20.08 2.53 -3.46
C ASN A 34 -18.82 2.37 -4.33
N LEU A 35 -18.92 2.83 -5.58
CA LEU A 35 -17.80 2.85 -6.52
C LEU A 35 -17.30 4.28 -6.69
N ILE A 36 -16.02 4.50 -6.41
CA ILE A 36 -15.35 5.78 -6.58
C ILE A 36 -14.38 5.65 -7.75
N LEU A 37 -14.80 6.21 -8.89
CA LEU A 37 -13.98 6.22 -10.10
C LEU A 37 -12.98 7.37 -10.04
N GLN A 38 -11.71 7.01 -10.11
CA GLN A 38 -10.62 7.97 -10.24
C GLN A 38 -10.48 8.37 -11.72
N THR A 39 -10.53 9.67 -11.99
CA THR A 39 -10.17 10.23 -13.30
C THR A 39 -8.95 11.12 -13.14
N ALA A 40 -8.17 11.30 -14.20
CA ALA A 40 -6.97 12.15 -14.19
C ALA A 40 -7.25 13.60 -13.72
N GLU A 41 -8.50 14.05 -13.82
CA GLU A 41 -8.94 15.40 -13.45
C GLU A 41 -9.51 15.52 -12.03
N LYS A 42 -9.78 14.41 -11.34
CA LYS A 42 -10.38 14.41 -9.99
C LYS A 42 -9.47 13.69 -9.00
N SER A 43 -8.55 14.45 -8.40
CA SER A 43 -7.78 14.01 -7.24
C SER A 43 -8.46 14.30 -5.89
N ASP A 44 -9.70 14.79 -5.89
CA ASP A 44 -10.40 15.26 -4.69
C ASP A 44 -11.29 14.15 -4.07
N TYR A 45 -10.68 13.09 -3.60
CA TYR A 45 -11.40 12.21 -2.68
C TYR A 45 -11.34 12.81 -1.26
N LYS A 46 -12.51 13.05 -0.71
CA LYS A 46 -12.64 13.52 0.68
C LYS A 46 -12.83 12.32 1.59
N ILE A 47 -11.72 11.75 2.06
CA ILE A 47 -11.73 10.69 3.08
C ILE A 47 -12.34 11.20 4.39
N ASP A 48 -12.27 12.51 4.64
CA ASP A 48 -12.87 13.17 5.80
C ASP A 48 -14.38 12.87 6.00
N ASN A 49 -15.07 12.44 4.95
CA ASN A 49 -16.50 12.09 5.01
C ASN A 49 -16.76 10.63 5.41
N PHE A 50 -15.72 9.79 5.55
CA PHE A 50 -15.90 8.39 5.87
C PHE A 50 -15.89 8.14 7.38
N HIS A 51 -16.81 7.30 7.84
CA HIS A 51 -16.86 6.87 9.22
C HIS A 51 -15.97 5.64 9.42
N SER A 52 -14.82 5.79 10.08
CA SER A 52 -13.83 4.73 10.27
C SER A 52 -14.40 3.44 10.86
N ALA A 53 -15.39 3.53 11.75
CA ALA A 53 -16.02 2.36 12.38
C ALA A 53 -16.99 1.60 11.45
N LYS A 54 -17.41 2.20 10.32
CA LYS A 54 -18.46 1.63 9.43
C LYS A 54 -17.99 1.42 8.02
N THR A 55 -16.89 2.05 7.62
CA THR A 55 -16.40 2.05 6.24
C THR A 55 -15.17 1.16 6.10
N LEU A 56 -15.19 0.28 5.10
CA LEU A 56 -14.04 -0.45 4.62
C LEU A 56 -13.71 0.03 3.21
N ILE A 57 -12.45 0.25 2.92
CA ILE A 57 -11.97 0.64 1.59
C ILE A 57 -11.33 -0.55 0.89
N ILE A 58 -11.68 -0.78 -0.37
CA ILE A 58 -10.88 -1.57 -1.31
C ILE A 58 -10.20 -0.60 -2.26
N LEU A 59 -8.89 -0.59 -2.23
CA LEU A 59 -8.04 0.31 -2.99
C LEU A 59 -7.32 -0.43 -4.11
N ASP A 60 -7.73 -0.20 -5.34
CA ASP A 60 -7.01 -0.62 -6.53
C ASP A 60 -5.79 0.29 -6.73
N THR A 61 -4.63 -0.17 -6.29
CA THR A 61 -3.41 0.65 -6.33
C THR A 61 -2.88 0.86 -7.75
N ASP A 62 -3.22 -0.01 -8.70
CA ASP A 62 -2.82 0.17 -10.11
C ASP A 62 -3.50 1.38 -10.76
N SER A 63 -4.52 1.93 -10.10
CA SER A 63 -5.30 3.09 -10.55
C SER A 63 -4.72 4.43 -10.14
N PHE A 64 -3.59 4.44 -9.43
CA PHE A 64 -3.02 5.65 -8.84
C PHE A 64 -1.56 5.85 -9.23
N GLU A 65 -1.16 7.10 -9.40
CA GLU A 65 0.25 7.47 -9.41
C GLU A 65 0.84 7.41 -7.98
N ASN A 66 2.13 7.11 -7.86
CA ASN A 66 2.81 6.88 -6.58
C ASN A 66 2.58 8.00 -5.55
N LEU A 67 2.66 9.28 -5.95
CA LEU A 67 2.46 10.41 -5.03
C LEU A 67 1.03 10.50 -4.51
N SER A 68 0.04 10.29 -5.39
CA SER A 68 -1.37 10.29 -5.02
C SER A 68 -1.69 9.11 -4.10
N LEU A 69 -1.07 7.96 -4.35
CA LEU A 69 -1.22 6.75 -3.55
C LEU A 69 -0.67 6.94 -2.14
N VAL A 70 0.52 7.54 -1.99
CA VAL A 70 1.12 7.81 -0.67
C VAL A 70 0.27 8.78 0.15
N LYS A 71 -0.24 9.85 -0.49
CA LYS A 71 -1.16 10.78 0.18
C LYS A 71 -2.41 10.06 0.67
N LEU A 72 -3.03 9.27 -0.20
CA LEU A 72 -4.24 8.50 0.12
C LEU A 72 -3.99 7.52 1.27
N PHE A 73 -2.88 6.81 1.27
CA PHE A 73 -2.50 5.91 2.36
C PHE A 73 -2.34 6.64 3.70
N ASN A 74 -1.70 7.82 3.69
CA ASN A 74 -1.55 8.62 4.90
C ASN A 74 -2.90 9.12 5.43
N ASP A 75 -3.81 9.53 4.53
CA ASP A 75 -5.16 9.96 4.91
C ASP A 75 -5.99 8.80 5.47
N ILE A 76 -5.95 7.61 4.84
CA ILE A 76 -6.60 6.39 5.34
C ILE A 76 -6.08 6.05 6.75
N ALA A 77 -4.76 6.06 6.96
CA ALA A 77 -4.15 5.76 8.24
C ALA A 77 -4.50 6.80 9.31
N LYS A 78 -4.48 8.10 8.97
CA LYS A 78 -4.84 9.20 9.87
C LYS A 78 -6.26 9.08 10.40
N HIS A 79 -7.19 8.60 9.57
CA HIS A 79 -8.58 8.42 9.93
C HIS A 79 -8.89 7.01 10.46
N GLU A 80 -7.88 6.15 10.64
CA GLU A 80 -8.00 4.78 11.14
C GLU A 80 -8.99 3.91 10.33
N ILE A 81 -9.17 4.22 9.03
CA ILE A 81 -10.08 3.50 8.16
C ILE A 81 -9.44 2.17 7.76
N LYS A 82 -10.20 1.09 7.85
CA LYS A 82 -9.74 -0.21 7.38
C LYS A 82 -9.66 -0.23 5.87
N CYS A 83 -8.52 -0.74 5.34
CA CYS A 83 -8.25 -0.75 3.92
C CYS A 83 -7.69 -2.09 3.46
N ILE A 84 -8.22 -2.59 2.35
CA ILE A 84 -7.68 -3.70 1.58
C ILE A 84 -7.00 -3.11 0.34
N ILE A 85 -5.72 -3.40 0.17
CA ILE A 85 -5.00 -3.14 -1.07
C ILE A 85 -5.35 -4.26 -2.05
N TYR A 86 -5.72 -3.88 -3.26
CA TYR A 86 -5.93 -4.77 -4.38
C TYR A 86 -5.01 -4.34 -5.52
N SER A 87 -4.00 -5.16 -5.85
CA SER A 87 -2.94 -4.77 -6.79
C SER A 87 -2.52 -5.91 -7.71
N ARG A 88 -2.14 -5.55 -8.93
CA ARG A 88 -1.55 -6.50 -9.89
C ARG A 88 -0.10 -6.82 -9.54
N GLN A 89 0.62 -5.83 -9.02
CA GLN A 89 2.03 -5.96 -8.67
C GLN A 89 2.26 -5.74 -7.19
N THR A 90 2.92 -6.71 -6.56
CA THR A 90 3.38 -6.60 -5.17
C THR A 90 4.80 -6.05 -5.18
N THR A 91 4.96 -4.75 -5.04
CA THR A 91 6.30 -4.13 -4.96
C THR A 91 6.79 -4.05 -3.52
N PRO A 92 8.10 -4.11 -3.25
CA PRO A 92 8.67 -3.93 -1.93
C PRO A 92 8.23 -2.61 -1.27
N GLY A 93 8.21 -1.52 -2.03
CA GLY A 93 7.75 -0.22 -1.53
C GLY A 93 6.30 -0.25 -1.06
N LEU A 94 5.40 -0.88 -1.82
CA LEU A 94 4.01 -1.05 -1.44
C LEU A 94 3.85 -1.88 -0.17
N VAL A 95 4.58 -3.00 -0.06
CA VAL A 95 4.57 -3.88 1.12
C VAL A 95 5.05 -3.13 2.38
N LEU A 96 6.15 -2.39 2.26
CA LEU A 96 6.70 -1.62 3.37
C LEU A 96 5.76 -0.51 3.82
N LYS A 97 5.17 0.22 2.87
CA LYS A 97 4.24 1.30 3.19
C LYS A 97 2.96 0.76 3.82
N ALA A 98 2.42 -0.34 3.30
CA ALA A 98 1.26 -1.02 3.87
C ALA A 98 1.51 -1.44 5.33
N LYS A 99 2.68 -2.04 5.61
CA LYS A 99 3.10 -2.42 6.96
C LYS A 99 3.26 -1.19 7.88
N GLN A 100 3.96 -0.16 7.42
CA GLN A 100 4.22 1.06 8.20
C GLN A 100 2.92 1.74 8.64
N LEU A 101 1.92 1.74 7.78
CA LEU A 101 0.63 2.39 8.01
C LEU A 101 -0.40 1.46 8.68
N GLY A 102 -0.05 0.19 8.94
CA GLY A 102 -0.96 -0.76 9.58
C GLY A 102 -2.19 -1.08 8.74
N LEU A 103 -2.05 -1.12 7.40
CA LEU A 103 -3.15 -1.45 6.50
C LEU A 103 -3.67 -2.87 6.77
N SER A 104 -4.98 -3.04 6.63
CA SER A 104 -5.67 -4.21 7.18
C SER A 104 -5.61 -5.42 6.27
N GLY A 105 -5.46 -5.24 4.95
CA GLY A 105 -5.46 -6.36 4.02
C GLY A 105 -4.68 -6.09 2.73
N TYR A 106 -4.22 -7.19 2.11
CA TYR A 106 -3.66 -7.20 0.77
C TYR A 106 -4.14 -8.43 0.00
N VAL A 107 -4.65 -8.21 -1.20
CA VAL A 107 -5.05 -9.27 -2.14
C VAL A 107 -4.47 -8.95 -3.52
N SER A 108 -3.78 -9.91 -4.12
CA SER A 108 -3.27 -9.79 -5.49
C SER A 108 -4.40 -9.93 -6.52
N LYS A 109 -4.38 -9.12 -7.58
CA LYS A 109 -5.28 -9.27 -8.74
C LYS A 109 -5.08 -10.58 -9.51
N ALA A 110 -3.97 -11.28 -9.29
CA ALA A 110 -3.77 -12.62 -9.82
C ALA A 110 -4.54 -13.70 -9.05
N SER A 111 -5.06 -13.36 -7.86
CA SER A 111 -5.88 -14.25 -7.05
C SER A 111 -7.35 -14.20 -7.49
N SER A 112 -8.13 -15.21 -7.11
CA SER A 112 -9.57 -15.20 -7.37
C SER A 112 -10.30 -14.16 -6.52
N LEU A 113 -11.48 -13.71 -6.98
CA LEU A 113 -12.30 -12.73 -6.26
C LEU A 113 -12.76 -13.23 -4.89
N GLU A 114 -12.88 -14.55 -4.71
CA GLU A 114 -13.21 -15.15 -3.41
C GLU A 114 -12.18 -14.81 -2.34
N ARG A 115 -10.92 -14.55 -2.72
CA ARG A 115 -9.88 -14.10 -1.77
C ARG A 115 -10.20 -12.74 -1.15
N LEU A 116 -10.89 -11.86 -1.88
CA LEU A 116 -11.37 -10.60 -1.32
C LEU A 116 -12.43 -10.85 -0.24
N LEU A 117 -13.33 -11.83 -0.43
CA LEU A 117 -14.30 -12.21 0.60
C LEU A 117 -13.63 -12.82 1.83
N ASP A 118 -12.60 -13.65 1.65
CA ASP A 118 -11.84 -14.22 2.77
C ASP A 118 -11.07 -13.12 3.53
N CYS A 119 -10.42 -12.20 2.80
CA CYS A 119 -9.78 -11.03 3.39
C CYS A 119 -10.77 -10.20 4.21
N LEU A 120 -11.94 -9.93 3.66
CA LEU A 120 -13.00 -9.16 4.30
C LEU A 120 -13.47 -9.82 5.61
N LYS A 121 -13.71 -11.15 5.61
CA LYS A 121 -14.08 -11.91 6.82
C LYS A 121 -13.02 -11.79 7.92
N VAL A 122 -11.73 -11.88 7.55
CA VAL A 122 -10.62 -11.76 8.52
C VAL A 122 -10.60 -10.36 9.14
N ILE A 123 -10.79 -9.32 8.32
CA ILE A 123 -10.81 -7.93 8.81
C ILE A 123 -12.04 -7.66 9.69
N GLU A 124 -13.21 -8.20 9.35
CA GLU A 124 -14.42 -8.12 10.19
C GLU A 124 -14.19 -8.69 11.59
N LEU A 125 -13.36 -9.72 11.70
CA LEU A 125 -12.94 -10.32 12.96
C LEU A 125 -11.84 -9.54 13.69
N GLY A 126 -11.37 -8.42 13.11
CA GLY A 126 -10.29 -7.59 13.66
C GLY A 126 -8.89 -8.09 13.32
N GLY A 127 -8.77 -9.07 12.42
CA GLY A 127 -7.50 -9.61 11.94
C GLY A 127 -6.88 -8.78 10.81
N ILE A 128 -5.73 -9.25 10.34
CA ILE A 128 -5.00 -8.73 9.17
C ILE A 128 -4.88 -9.87 8.17
N TYR A 129 -5.13 -9.58 6.90
CA TYR A 129 -5.03 -10.57 5.83
C TYR A 129 -4.00 -10.13 4.79
N TYR A 130 -3.01 -10.97 4.56
CA TYR A 130 -2.06 -10.80 3.47
C TYR A 130 -2.01 -12.11 2.67
N ASP A 131 -2.12 -12.01 1.35
CA ASP A 131 -1.94 -13.17 0.50
C ASP A 131 -0.47 -13.69 0.51
N SER A 132 -0.23 -14.84 -0.12
CA SER A 132 1.06 -15.53 -0.05
C SER A 132 2.20 -14.72 -0.65
N CYS A 133 1.96 -13.99 -1.75
CA CYS A 133 3.01 -13.20 -2.40
C CYS A 133 3.43 -12.02 -1.51
N PHE A 134 2.47 -11.31 -0.92
CA PHE A 134 2.74 -10.22 0.00
C PHE A 134 3.45 -10.73 1.26
N SER A 135 2.97 -11.84 1.83
CA SER A 135 3.56 -12.43 3.05
C SER A 135 4.99 -12.89 2.85
N ALA A 136 5.31 -13.49 1.71
CA ALA A 136 6.67 -13.90 1.37
C ALA A 136 7.62 -12.70 1.27
N LEU A 137 7.21 -11.67 0.52
CA LEU A 137 8.01 -10.45 0.35
C LEU A 137 8.15 -9.68 1.66
N LEU A 138 7.08 -9.61 2.47
CA LEU A 138 7.11 -8.98 3.79
C LEU A 138 8.11 -9.66 4.72
N LYS A 139 8.19 -10.99 4.71
CA LYS A 139 9.17 -11.75 5.50
C LYS A 139 10.58 -11.42 5.05
N GLU A 140 10.88 -11.52 3.76
CA GLU A 140 12.20 -11.21 3.19
C GLU A 140 12.66 -9.80 3.58
N ILE A 141 11.80 -8.81 3.39
CA ILE A 141 12.10 -7.41 3.74
C ILE A 141 12.26 -7.25 5.26
N SER A 142 11.44 -7.93 6.07
CA SER A 142 11.52 -7.82 7.54
C SER A 142 12.81 -8.39 8.08
N ASP A 143 13.23 -9.55 7.61
CA ASP A 143 14.48 -10.18 8.01
C ASP A 143 15.68 -9.27 7.69
N PHE A 144 15.62 -8.62 6.55
CA PHE A 144 16.65 -7.70 6.11
C PHE A 144 16.62 -6.36 6.89
N THR A 145 15.45 -5.77 7.08
CA THR A 145 15.34 -4.43 7.73
C THR A 145 15.72 -4.46 9.22
N GLN A 146 15.67 -5.61 9.89
CA GLN A 146 16.15 -5.75 11.27
C GLN A 146 17.65 -5.43 11.43
N MET A 147 18.44 -5.58 10.38
CA MET A 147 19.87 -5.27 10.38
C MET A 147 20.18 -3.79 10.10
N LEU A 148 19.16 -2.99 9.77
CA LEU A 148 19.31 -1.60 9.39
C LEU A 148 19.05 -0.65 10.55
N SER A 149 19.79 0.45 10.60
CA SER A 149 19.45 1.57 11.49
C SER A 149 18.13 2.24 11.05
N PRO A 150 17.42 2.95 11.94
CA PRO A 150 16.15 3.62 11.58
C PRO A 150 16.29 4.55 10.36
N MET A 151 17.41 5.28 10.24
CA MET A 151 17.65 6.15 9.10
C MET A 151 17.88 5.35 7.81
N GLN A 152 18.57 4.23 7.88
CA GLN A 152 18.76 3.34 6.72
C GLN A 152 17.43 2.71 6.28
N GLN A 153 16.56 2.36 7.23
CA GLN A 153 15.20 1.88 6.91
C GLN A 153 14.39 2.96 6.17
N ASN A 154 14.41 4.19 6.67
CA ASN A 154 13.70 5.30 6.02
C ASN A 154 14.23 5.59 4.62
N LEU A 155 15.54 5.55 4.41
CA LEU A 155 16.16 5.71 3.09
C LEU A 155 15.77 4.58 2.14
N LEU A 156 15.79 3.33 2.63
CA LEU A 156 15.31 2.19 1.84
C LEU A 156 13.85 2.37 1.44
N TYR A 157 12.99 2.78 2.37
CA TYR A 157 11.56 3.00 2.11
C TYR A 157 11.34 4.06 1.04
N GLU A 158 12.01 5.20 1.13
CA GLU A 158 11.90 6.26 0.13
C GLU A 158 12.43 5.81 -1.25
N ALA A 159 13.53 5.07 -1.28
CA ALA A 159 14.10 4.53 -2.51
C ALA A 159 13.14 3.56 -3.22
N LEU A 160 12.48 2.68 -2.47
CA LEU A 160 11.58 1.68 -3.03
C LEU A 160 10.20 2.24 -3.39
N LEU A 161 9.72 3.26 -2.67
CA LEU A 161 8.47 3.95 -2.99
C LEU A 161 8.61 4.86 -4.20
N PHE A 162 9.78 5.46 -4.37
CA PHE A 162 10.02 6.47 -5.40
C PHE A 162 11.35 6.21 -6.13
N PRO A 163 11.42 5.12 -6.90
CA PRO A 163 12.67 4.69 -7.55
C PRO A 163 13.23 5.70 -8.55
N SER A 164 12.43 6.65 -9.02
CA SER A 164 12.85 7.72 -9.92
C SER A 164 13.41 8.95 -9.19
N ARG A 165 13.32 9.04 -7.86
CA ARG A 165 13.85 10.17 -7.10
C ARG A 165 15.38 10.15 -7.07
N SER A 166 15.95 11.33 -7.20
CA SER A 166 17.37 11.56 -6.91
C SER A 166 17.65 11.49 -5.40
N ILE A 167 18.90 11.24 -5.04
CA ILE A 167 19.35 11.25 -3.63
C ILE A 167 19.04 12.59 -2.95
N SER A 168 19.09 13.69 -3.69
CA SER A 168 18.76 15.02 -3.17
C SER A 168 17.29 15.14 -2.78
N GLU A 169 16.37 14.64 -3.61
CA GLU A 169 14.93 14.63 -3.32
C GLU A 169 14.58 13.70 -2.17
N ILE A 170 15.27 12.55 -2.06
CA ILE A 170 15.11 11.65 -0.91
C ILE A 170 15.60 12.32 0.38
N ALA A 171 16.74 13.00 0.33
CA ALA A 171 17.28 13.73 1.48
C ALA A 171 16.33 14.85 1.95
N GLU A 172 15.74 15.60 1.01
CA GLU A 172 14.73 16.63 1.30
C GLU A 172 13.48 16.01 1.94
N ALA A 173 12.96 14.91 1.39
CA ALA A 173 11.80 14.20 1.94
C ALA A 173 12.04 13.73 3.37
N LEU A 174 13.25 13.31 3.70
CA LEU A 174 13.68 12.86 5.02
C LEU A 174 14.18 14.00 5.93
N LYS A 175 14.22 15.25 5.44
CA LYS A 175 14.70 16.43 6.16
C LYS A 175 16.14 16.28 6.66
N ILE A 176 17.02 15.71 5.85
CA ILE A 176 18.45 15.56 6.11
C ILE A 176 19.28 16.20 5.01
N SER A 177 20.58 16.41 5.24
CA SER A 177 21.47 16.89 4.21
C SER A 177 21.70 15.79 3.15
N LYS A 178 21.97 16.20 1.89
CA LYS A 178 22.36 15.26 0.82
C LYS A 178 23.56 14.41 1.22
N HIS A 179 24.58 15.05 1.84
CA HIS A 179 25.76 14.34 2.31
C HIS A 179 25.43 13.27 3.35
N THR A 180 24.51 13.59 4.30
CA THR A 180 24.04 12.61 5.29
C THR A 180 23.33 11.43 4.63
N ALA A 181 22.50 11.70 3.62
CA ALA A 181 21.83 10.64 2.85
C ALA A 181 22.83 9.74 2.10
N GLU A 182 23.84 10.34 1.45
CA GLU A 182 24.89 9.61 0.74
C GLU A 182 25.69 8.68 1.65
N VAL A 183 26.05 9.15 2.85
CA VAL A 183 26.77 8.32 3.85
C VAL A 183 25.92 7.14 4.31
N HIS A 184 24.64 7.38 4.63
CA HIS A 184 23.74 6.30 5.05
C HIS A 184 23.44 5.32 3.90
N LEU A 185 23.29 5.80 2.67
CA LEU A 185 23.11 4.94 1.48
C LEU A 185 24.36 4.09 1.21
N SER A 186 25.56 4.65 1.31
CA SER A 186 26.79 3.88 1.16
C SER A 186 26.88 2.72 2.16
N ASN A 187 26.56 2.98 3.43
CA ASN A 187 26.50 1.95 4.46
C ASN A 187 25.37 0.93 4.22
N LEU A 188 24.24 1.38 3.67
CA LEU A 188 23.13 0.54 3.26
C LEU A 188 23.54 -0.40 2.13
N TYR A 189 24.20 0.13 1.10
CA TYR A 189 24.69 -0.65 -0.03
C TYR A 189 25.64 -1.77 0.42
N GLN A 190 26.57 -1.47 1.31
CA GLN A 190 27.49 -2.47 1.86
C GLN A 190 26.74 -3.60 2.59
N LYS A 191 25.72 -3.26 3.38
CA LYS A 191 24.91 -4.26 4.13
C LYS A 191 24.09 -5.14 3.20
N ILE A 192 23.59 -4.57 2.09
CA ILE A 192 22.75 -5.29 1.10
C ILE A 192 23.62 -6.08 0.11
N GLY A 193 24.88 -5.70 -0.08
CA GLY A 193 25.73 -6.27 -1.10
C GLY A 193 25.41 -5.73 -2.51
N VAL A 194 25.07 -4.45 -2.60
CA VAL A 194 24.85 -3.69 -3.85
C VAL A 194 25.80 -2.51 -3.91
N HIS A 195 25.99 -1.91 -5.09
CA HIS A 195 26.95 -0.82 -5.29
C HIS A 195 26.28 0.50 -5.72
N THR A 196 25.06 0.43 -6.23
CA THR A 196 24.36 1.59 -6.79
C THR A 196 22.91 1.67 -6.31
N PHE A 197 22.32 2.87 -6.45
CA PHE A 197 20.92 3.08 -6.17
C PHE A 197 19.98 2.21 -7.05
N ASN A 198 20.35 2.06 -8.33
CA ASN A 198 19.56 1.24 -9.24
C ASN A 198 19.63 -0.24 -8.85
N GLU A 199 20.80 -0.77 -8.50
CA GLU A 199 20.92 -2.14 -7.99
C GLU A 199 20.13 -2.35 -6.69
N LEU A 200 20.05 -1.33 -5.82
CA LEU A 200 19.22 -1.37 -4.61
C LEU A 200 17.75 -1.52 -4.97
N VAL A 201 17.27 -0.71 -5.90
CA VAL A 201 15.88 -0.78 -6.38
C VAL A 201 15.61 -2.11 -7.05
N ASP A 202 16.47 -2.54 -7.99
CA ASP A 202 16.30 -3.77 -8.78
C ASP A 202 16.29 -5.02 -7.90
N ARG A 203 17.08 -5.05 -6.81
CA ARG A 203 17.12 -6.18 -5.90
C ARG A 203 15.77 -6.47 -5.22
N PHE A 204 14.95 -5.44 -5.06
CA PHE A 204 13.62 -5.55 -4.43
C PHE A 204 12.48 -5.35 -5.42
N SER A 205 12.78 -5.09 -6.69
CA SER A 205 11.77 -5.10 -7.77
C SER A 205 11.61 -6.54 -8.24
N LEU A 206 10.38 -7.01 -8.28
CA LEU A 206 9.99 -8.30 -8.87
C LEU A 206 9.52 -8.10 -10.30
#